data_41949e668db933316a85f6f50d9dbd35
#
_entry.id   41949e668db933316a85f6f50d9dbd35
#
_cell.length_a   1.000
_cell.length_b   1.000
_cell.length_c   1.000
_cell.angle_alpha   90.00
_cell.angle_beta   90.00
_cell.angle_gamma   90.00
#
_symmetry.space_group_name_H-M   'P 1'
#
loop_
_entity.id
_entity.type
_entity.pdbx_description
1 polymer ?
#
loop_
_entity_poly.entity_id
_entity_poly.type
_entity_poly.pdbx_seq_one_letter_code
_entity_poly.pdbx_strand_id
1 'polypeptide(L)'
;MENYLWKNRILLVFSPTQTNPHLLNQRSWISKNRPGFDDRHILVFEIVDNNVLLSLGESAVNHNASVLRSEFSVKKDQFRSLLIGKDGTIKYNRPIPVDPCYLFGLIDSMPMRRQEIDNNLEFVGCIE
;
A
#
# COMPACT_ATOMS: atom_id res chain seq x y z
N MET A 1 0.25 -10.74 7.73
CA MET A 1 1.15 -9.58 7.45
C MET A 1 2.42 -9.54 8.31
N GLU A 2 2.55 -10.43 9.29
CA GLU A 2 3.72 -10.46 10.18
C GLU A 2 5.05 -10.69 9.45
N ASN A 3 5.03 -11.40 8.30
CA ASN A 3 6.23 -11.70 7.52
C ASN A 3 6.93 -10.46 6.96
N TYR A 4 6.24 -9.32 6.95
CA TYR A 4 6.77 -8.06 6.41
C TYR A 4 7.18 -7.08 7.50
N LEU A 5 6.95 -7.43 8.77
CA LEU A 5 7.24 -6.57 9.90
C LEU A 5 8.71 -6.13 9.88
N TRP A 6 8.93 -4.84 10.06
CA TRP A 6 10.25 -4.17 10.04
C TRP A 6 10.99 -4.18 8.69
N LYS A 7 10.44 -4.84 7.66
CA LYS A 7 11.05 -4.94 6.34
C LYS A 7 10.36 -4.04 5.31
N ASN A 8 9.03 -4.07 5.31
CA ASN A 8 8.23 -3.39 4.30
C ASN A 8 7.07 -2.64 4.92
N ARG A 9 6.70 -1.53 4.27
CA ARG A 9 5.38 -0.94 4.42
C ARG A 9 4.46 -1.61 3.44
N ILE A 10 3.18 -1.71 3.76
CA ILE A 10 2.23 -2.44 2.92
C ILE A 10 1.03 -1.54 2.64
N LEU A 11 0.73 -1.34 1.36
CA LEU A 11 -0.51 -0.72 0.93
C LEU A 11 -1.46 -1.83 0.49
N LEU A 12 -2.58 -1.96 1.19
CA LEU A 12 -3.65 -2.87 0.83
C LEU A 12 -4.74 -2.07 0.11
N VAL A 13 -5.08 -2.51 -1.10
CA VAL A 13 -6.14 -1.89 -1.90
C VAL A 13 -7.26 -2.91 -2.04
N PHE A 14 -8.33 -2.71 -1.29
CA PHE A 14 -9.53 -3.55 -1.36
C PHE A 14 -10.48 -2.97 -2.39
N SER A 15 -10.97 -3.79 -3.30
CA SER A 15 -11.94 -3.38 -4.31
C SER A 15 -12.99 -4.47 -4.52
N PRO A 16 -14.27 -4.10 -4.71
CA PRO A 16 -15.31 -5.08 -4.98
C PRO A 16 -15.15 -5.75 -6.35
N THR A 17 -14.65 -5.03 -7.36
CA THR A 17 -14.51 -5.56 -8.73
C THR A 17 -13.23 -5.08 -9.38
N GLN A 18 -12.83 -5.75 -10.47
CA GLN A 18 -11.67 -5.36 -11.29
C GLN A 18 -11.89 -4.06 -12.05
N THR A 19 -13.14 -3.66 -12.26
CA THR A 19 -13.50 -2.48 -13.05
C THR A 19 -13.91 -1.28 -12.19
N ASN A 20 -13.79 -1.38 -10.87
CA ASN A 20 -14.15 -0.28 -9.98
C ASN A 20 -13.33 0.97 -10.31
N PRO A 21 -13.96 2.16 -10.48
CA PRO A 21 -13.24 3.38 -10.86
C PRO A 21 -12.16 3.79 -9.87
N HIS A 22 -12.37 3.57 -8.58
CA HIS A 22 -11.36 3.86 -7.56
C HIS A 22 -10.12 2.96 -7.72
N LEU A 23 -10.34 1.68 -8.04
CA LEU A 23 -9.23 0.75 -8.28
C LEU A 23 -8.42 1.16 -9.49
N LEU A 24 -9.08 1.52 -10.59
CA LEU A 24 -8.40 1.94 -11.81
C LEU A 24 -7.59 3.22 -11.59
N ASN A 25 -8.16 4.16 -10.85
CA ASN A 25 -7.47 5.39 -10.49
C ASN A 25 -6.25 5.13 -9.60
N GLN A 26 -6.41 4.28 -8.58
CA GLN A 26 -5.30 3.90 -7.69
C GLN A 26 -4.18 3.21 -8.47
N ARG A 27 -4.51 2.32 -9.39
CA ARG A 27 -3.52 1.64 -10.24
C ARG A 27 -2.73 2.62 -11.10
N SER A 28 -3.42 3.61 -11.67
CA SER A 28 -2.78 4.64 -12.48
C SER A 28 -1.79 5.46 -11.66
N TRP A 29 -2.17 5.89 -10.48
CA TRP A 29 -1.32 6.68 -9.59
C TRP A 29 -0.09 5.89 -9.13
N ILE A 30 -0.26 4.61 -8.79
CA ILE A 30 0.84 3.74 -8.39
C ILE A 30 1.80 3.54 -9.57
N SER A 31 1.27 3.27 -10.75
CA SER A 31 2.08 3.06 -11.96
C SER A 31 2.99 4.25 -12.27
N LYS A 32 2.48 5.46 -12.09
CA LYS A 32 3.26 6.69 -12.31
C LYS A 32 4.33 6.94 -11.25
N ASN A 33 4.20 6.33 -10.08
CA ASN A 33 5.03 6.61 -8.91
C ASN A 33 5.82 5.40 -8.41
N ARG A 34 6.00 4.37 -9.21
CA ARG A 34 6.70 3.14 -8.81
C ARG A 34 8.04 3.39 -8.12
N PRO A 35 8.94 4.23 -8.67
CA PRO A 35 10.21 4.48 -7.99
C PRO A 35 10.04 5.04 -6.58
N GLY A 36 9.05 5.89 -6.34
CA GLY A 36 8.75 6.43 -5.01
C GLY A 36 8.26 5.36 -4.03
N PHE A 37 7.45 4.41 -4.51
CA PHE A 37 7.01 3.27 -3.71
C PHE A 37 8.20 2.36 -3.36
N ASP A 38 9.06 2.07 -4.32
CA ASP A 38 10.25 1.25 -4.10
C ASP A 38 11.21 1.90 -3.11
N ASP A 39 11.44 3.21 -3.24
CA ASP A 39 12.31 3.97 -2.34
C ASP A 39 11.82 3.90 -0.88
N ARG A 40 10.51 3.77 -0.68
CA ARG A 40 9.90 3.70 0.65
C ARG A 40 9.59 2.28 1.09
N HIS A 41 10.09 1.28 0.37
CA HIS A 41 9.91 -0.15 0.68
C HIS A 41 8.43 -0.51 0.81
N ILE A 42 7.58 0.00 -0.06
CA ILE A 42 6.14 -0.27 -0.05
C ILE A 42 5.82 -1.42 -0.99
N LEU A 43 5.24 -2.48 -0.44
CA LEU A 43 4.58 -3.52 -1.23
C LEU A 43 3.11 -3.12 -1.42
N VAL A 44 2.55 -3.41 -2.59
CA VAL A 44 1.15 -3.12 -2.86
C VAL A 44 0.43 -4.42 -3.19
N PHE A 45 -0.57 -4.75 -2.39
CA PHE A 45 -1.47 -5.88 -2.63
C PHE A 45 -2.85 -5.36 -2.99
N GLU A 46 -3.42 -5.92 -4.05
CA GLU A 46 -4.82 -5.68 -4.42
C GLU A 46 -5.66 -6.87 -3.99
N ILE A 47 -6.69 -6.61 -3.22
CA ILE A 47 -7.65 -7.62 -2.78
C ILE A 47 -8.94 -7.33 -3.55
N VAL A 48 -9.14 -8.06 -4.64
CA VAL A 48 -10.23 -7.83 -5.59
C VAL A 48 -11.04 -9.10 -5.71
N ASP A 49 -12.34 -9.01 -5.42
CA ASP A 49 -13.23 -10.15 -5.38
C ASP A 49 -12.67 -11.24 -4.44
N ASN A 50 -12.36 -12.43 -4.94
CA ASN A 50 -11.79 -13.53 -4.16
C ASN A 50 -10.27 -13.66 -4.31
N ASN A 51 -9.62 -12.71 -4.99
CA ASN A 51 -8.21 -12.78 -5.34
C ASN A 51 -7.36 -11.78 -4.56
N VAL A 52 -6.13 -12.19 -4.27
CA VAL A 52 -5.09 -11.31 -3.74
C VAL A 52 -3.97 -11.26 -4.77
N LEU A 53 -3.71 -10.07 -5.29
CA LEU A 53 -2.69 -9.84 -6.32
C LEU A 53 -1.60 -8.95 -5.74
N LEU A 54 -0.34 -9.35 -5.91
CA LEU A 54 0.79 -8.47 -5.60
C LEU A 54 1.03 -7.59 -6.82
N SER A 55 0.67 -6.31 -6.71
CA SER A 55 0.78 -5.38 -7.83
C SER A 55 2.10 -4.61 -7.84
N LEU A 56 2.84 -4.59 -6.74
CA LEU A 56 4.14 -3.94 -6.64
C LEU A 56 4.96 -4.59 -5.55
N GLY A 57 6.20 -5.02 -5.89
CA GLY A 57 7.12 -5.68 -5.00
C GLY A 57 7.19 -7.19 -5.22
N GLU A 58 7.87 -7.90 -4.33
CA GLU A 58 7.99 -9.35 -4.36
C GLU A 58 7.55 -9.96 -3.03
N SER A 59 6.84 -11.06 -3.09
CA SER A 59 6.42 -11.80 -1.91
C SER A 59 6.37 -13.29 -2.19
N ALA A 60 6.91 -14.09 -1.27
CA ALA A 60 6.82 -15.53 -1.30
C ALA A 60 5.60 -16.05 -0.53
N VAL A 61 4.80 -15.17 0.06
CA VAL A 61 3.69 -15.54 0.94
C VAL A 61 2.37 -15.37 0.19
N ASN A 62 1.56 -16.43 0.20
CA ASN A 62 0.20 -16.39 -0.33
C ASN A 62 -0.77 -15.91 0.76
N HIS A 63 -1.69 -15.06 0.36
CA HIS A 63 -2.70 -14.49 1.25
C HIS A 63 -4.10 -14.85 0.76
N ASN A 64 -5.03 -14.95 1.69
CA ASN A 64 -6.43 -15.25 1.41
C ASN A 64 -7.25 -13.96 1.50
N ALA A 65 -8.02 -13.65 0.45
CA ALA A 65 -8.81 -12.42 0.37
C ALA A 65 -9.84 -12.31 1.52
N SER A 66 -10.54 -13.39 1.81
CA SER A 66 -11.54 -13.42 2.88
C SER A 66 -10.91 -13.16 4.25
N VAL A 67 -9.77 -13.76 4.52
CA VAL A 67 -9.02 -13.58 5.77
C VAL A 67 -8.56 -12.12 5.92
N LEU A 68 -8.02 -11.53 4.86
CA LEU A 68 -7.57 -10.14 4.89
C LEU A 68 -8.74 -9.18 5.11
N ARG A 69 -9.87 -9.38 4.43
CA ARG A 69 -11.06 -8.55 4.66
C ARG A 69 -11.55 -8.64 6.10
N SER A 70 -11.58 -9.84 6.65
CA SER A 70 -11.98 -10.06 8.03
C SER A 70 -11.03 -9.37 9.01
N GLU A 71 -9.73 -9.51 8.79
CA GLU A 71 -8.70 -8.92 9.65
C GLU A 71 -8.80 -7.40 9.72
N PHE A 72 -9.10 -6.74 8.60
CA PHE A 72 -9.17 -5.29 8.52
C PHE A 72 -10.61 -4.74 8.51
N SER A 73 -11.60 -5.60 8.73
CA SER A 73 -13.02 -5.22 8.80
C SER A 73 -13.53 -4.53 7.53
N VAL A 74 -13.10 -5.04 6.36
CA VAL A 74 -13.51 -4.51 5.06
C VAL A 74 -14.58 -5.41 4.46
N LYS A 75 -15.72 -4.84 4.08
CA LYS A 75 -16.81 -5.56 3.44
C LYS A 75 -16.46 -5.86 1.99
N LYS A 76 -17.04 -6.94 1.44
CA LYS A 76 -16.78 -7.40 0.08
C LYS A 76 -17.16 -6.38 -0.99
N ASP A 77 -18.16 -5.55 -0.74
CA ASP A 77 -18.68 -4.52 -1.65
C ASP A 77 -18.00 -3.15 -1.45
N GLN A 78 -16.94 -3.08 -0.66
CA GLN A 78 -16.33 -1.83 -0.23
C GLN A 78 -14.96 -1.65 -0.90
N PHE A 79 -14.71 -0.44 -1.44
CA PHE A 79 -13.37 -0.02 -1.79
C PHE A 79 -12.68 0.58 -0.55
N ARG A 80 -11.41 0.25 -0.35
CA ARG A 80 -10.64 0.83 0.74
C ARG A 80 -9.15 0.77 0.45
N SER A 81 -8.43 1.85 0.72
CA SER A 81 -6.98 1.85 0.72
C SER A 81 -6.47 1.98 2.16
N LEU A 82 -5.49 1.13 2.50
CA LEU A 82 -5.04 0.97 3.87
C LEU A 82 -3.52 0.80 3.88
N LEU A 83 -2.82 1.67 4.62
CA LEU A 83 -1.37 1.59 4.76
C LEU A 83 -1.00 1.02 6.12
N ILE A 84 -0.14 -0.02 6.09
CA ILE A 84 0.47 -0.60 7.28
C ILE A 84 1.94 -0.17 7.29
N GLY A 85 2.39 0.41 8.39
CA GLY A 85 3.78 0.80 8.57
C GLY A 85 4.70 -0.41 8.80
N LYS A 86 6.00 -0.17 8.81
CA LYS A 86 7.00 -1.23 9.09
C LYS A 86 6.84 -1.81 10.51
N ASP A 87 6.28 -1.05 11.42
CA ASP A 87 5.99 -1.51 12.80
C ASP A 87 4.70 -2.34 12.90
N GLY A 88 4.02 -2.59 11.78
CA GLY A 88 2.80 -3.39 11.74
C GLY A 88 1.52 -2.63 12.11
N THR A 89 1.59 -1.33 12.40
CA THR A 89 0.40 -0.56 12.75
C THR A 89 -0.20 0.13 11.53
N ILE A 90 -1.53 0.35 11.57
CA ILE A 90 -2.25 1.02 10.51
C ILE A 90 -1.95 2.53 10.57
N LYS A 91 -1.49 3.08 9.46
CA LYS A 91 -1.13 4.51 9.35
C LYS A 91 -2.13 5.31 8.51
N TYR A 92 -2.92 4.64 7.68
CA TYR A 92 -3.91 5.25 6.81
C TYR A 92 -5.00 4.22 6.52
N ASN A 93 -6.26 4.65 6.50
CA ASN A 93 -7.38 3.76 6.24
C ASN A 93 -8.58 4.59 5.80
N ARG A 94 -8.86 4.64 4.49
CA ARG A 94 -9.98 5.42 3.94
C ARG A 94 -10.65 4.69 2.79
N PRO A 95 -11.96 4.98 2.53
CA PRO A 95 -12.72 4.33 1.46
C PRO A 95 -12.53 4.99 0.08
N ILE A 96 -11.38 5.59 -0.15
CA ILE A 96 -11.03 6.28 -1.39
C ILE A 96 -9.59 5.91 -1.78
N PRO A 97 -9.21 6.09 -3.06
CA PRO A 97 -7.81 5.93 -3.45
C PRO A 97 -6.91 6.93 -2.70
N VAL A 98 -5.70 6.50 -2.38
CA VAL A 98 -4.74 7.37 -1.72
C VAL A 98 -3.86 8.06 -2.75
N ASP A 99 -3.79 9.39 -2.68
CA ASP A 99 -2.88 10.18 -3.50
C ASP A 99 -1.43 9.87 -3.09
N PRO A 100 -0.57 9.43 -4.03
CA PRO A 100 0.83 9.13 -3.71
C PRO A 100 1.59 10.28 -3.07
N CYS A 101 1.31 11.52 -3.47
CA CYS A 101 1.97 12.68 -2.86
C CYS A 101 1.61 12.83 -1.39
N TYR A 102 0.35 12.62 -1.05
CA TYR A 102 -0.10 12.61 0.35
C TYR A 102 0.54 11.45 1.12
N LEU A 103 0.51 10.25 0.52
CA LEU A 103 1.05 9.03 1.12
C LEU A 103 2.54 9.17 1.41
N PHE A 104 3.30 9.67 0.44
CA PHE A 104 4.74 9.85 0.59
C PHE A 104 5.07 10.90 1.65
N GLY A 105 4.32 12.00 1.69
CA GLY A 105 4.48 13.00 2.74
C GLY A 105 4.24 12.44 4.13
N LEU A 106 3.20 11.62 4.28
CA LEU A 106 2.89 10.95 5.54
C LEU A 106 4.04 10.02 5.96
N ILE A 107 4.52 9.17 5.04
CA ILE A 107 5.61 8.23 5.31
C ILE A 107 6.91 8.97 5.62
N ASP A 108 7.24 10.00 4.85
CA ASP A 108 8.50 10.75 5.00
C ASP A 108 8.60 11.48 6.34
N SER A 109 7.48 11.70 7.03
CA SER A 109 7.46 12.28 8.38
C SER A 109 7.71 11.25 9.48
N MET A 110 7.72 9.96 9.17
CA MET A 110 7.88 8.89 10.17
C MET A 110 9.35 8.71 10.58
N PRO A 111 9.63 8.36 11.85
CA PRO A 111 11.03 8.24 12.32
C PRO A 111 11.87 7.24 11.54
N MET A 112 11.35 6.04 11.25
CA MET A 112 12.10 5.04 10.48
C MET A 112 12.40 5.51 9.07
N ARG A 113 11.44 6.19 8.44
CA ARG A 113 11.64 6.74 7.09
C ARG A 113 12.64 7.88 7.09
N ARG A 114 12.62 8.75 8.10
CA ARG A 114 13.60 9.83 8.25
C ARG A 114 15.01 9.27 8.30
N GLN A 115 15.21 8.18 9.03
CA GLN A 115 16.50 7.51 9.10
C GLN A 115 16.89 6.92 7.74
N GLU A 116 15.94 6.34 6.99
CA GLU A 116 16.19 5.84 5.63
C GLU A 116 16.65 6.97 4.70
N ILE A 117 16.02 8.14 4.78
CA ILE A 117 16.40 9.33 3.99
C ILE A 117 17.81 9.80 4.37
N ASP A 118 18.12 9.86 5.65
CA ASP A 118 19.44 10.30 6.13
C ASP A 118 20.58 9.35 5.67
N ASN A 119 20.27 8.06 5.52
CA ASN A 119 21.24 7.04 5.10
C ASN A 119 21.31 6.86 3.58
N ASN A 120 20.41 7.47 2.83
CA ASN A 120 20.33 7.35 1.39
C ASN A 120 20.45 8.74 0.76
N LEU A 121 21.43 8.90 -0.14
CA LEU A 121 21.67 10.18 -0.82
C LEU A 121 20.64 10.48 -1.91
N GLU A 122 19.87 9.47 -2.33
CA GLU A 122 18.82 9.65 -3.34
C GLU A 122 17.45 9.73 -2.68
N PHE A 123 16.71 10.76 -3.03
CA PHE A 123 15.34 10.95 -2.58
C PHE A 123 14.42 10.99 -3.79
N VAL A 124 13.40 10.13 -3.78
CA VAL A 124 12.41 10.07 -4.87
C VAL A 124 11.09 10.67 -4.38
N GLY A 125 10.70 11.78 -4.98
CA GLY A 125 9.41 12.41 -4.69
C GLY A 125 8.27 11.81 -5.50
N CYS A 126 7.08 12.37 -5.32
CA CYS A 126 5.89 11.95 -6.06
C CYS A 126 5.80 12.67 -7.42
N ILE A 127 5.04 12.06 -8.33
CA ILE A 127 4.64 12.64 -9.61
C ILE A 127 3.13 12.89 -9.54
N GLU A 128 2.74 14.12 -9.76
CA GLU A 128 1.33 14.52 -9.78
C GLU A 128 0.64 14.23 -11.12
#